data_a718c4680d727a7bd4f24d9e344f9914
#
_entry.id   a718c4680d727a7bd4f24d9e344f9914
#
_cell.length_a   1.000
_cell.length_b   1.000
_cell.length_c   1.000
_cell.angle_alpha   90.00
_cell.angle_beta   90.00
_cell.angle_gamma   90.00
#
_symmetry.space_group_name_H-M   'P 1'
#
loop_
_entity.id
_entity.type
_entity.pdbx_description
1 polymer ?
#
loop_
_entity_poly.entity_id
_entity_poly.type
_entity_poly.pdbx_seq_one_letter_code
_entity_poly.pdbx_strand_id
1 'polypeptide(L)'
;MRKKQLFALLMAGALSVGMAPTATFAADTAAETSAEGELEGELDSADTEEPSEDPAETPEEPAEDPAETPEDPAETPAETTADPTEAPTAEETDEQAAEAGSAIVIGGDSFTSLEEAFAAVPDCKDMINGEPTYVKLKGTIEVNNTINVPEKKNIMLVAAEDNTTIKRAAGFTESMFTVNGGNLQMAGGSVTDSDGNAIGSGSLTVEGTGDGVTGSIVEVASGNYALIDGTTLTGNTTTGNGGAVNNAAGANVYLLGGTITANSAAAGGAIYSEGTVNIRGTVSVTGNTVTNSFEAASNLVLAKDGVINVSGAVTGSAIGVAVQEANAGRTVVKLGDAVTDVKLADVLSQITYEGDSSLKIGEDGTLVSTTEPSPTPTPAEEKLKVTGKECKWSGSGTVKIKFQSNVKGTYYIDWVKRGEKAPTIDTSRVG
;
A
#
# COMPACT_ATOMS: atom_id res chain seq x y z
N MET A 1 -11.10 31.35 -0.36
CA MET A 1 -11.79 30.23 -0.98
C MET A 1 -12.84 29.72 0.00
N ARG A 2 -14.02 29.37 -0.45
CA ARG A 2 -15.10 28.95 0.45
C ARG A 2 -14.76 27.54 0.97
N LYS A 3 -15.01 27.26 2.25
CA LYS A 3 -14.70 25.96 2.92
C LYS A 3 -15.19 24.73 2.13
N LYS A 4 -16.30 24.86 1.42
CA LYS A 4 -16.85 23.81 0.51
C LYS A 4 -15.88 23.40 -0.60
N GLN A 5 -15.11 24.32 -1.15
CA GLN A 5 -14.11 24.02 -2.19
C GLN A 5 -12.87 23.34 -1.62
N LEU A 6 -12.57 23.58 -0.35
CA LEU A 6 -11.42 22.96 0.31
C LEU A 6 -11.66 21.48 0.61
N PHE A 7 -12.89 21.11 1.02
CA PHE A 7 -13.22 19.71 1.33
C PHE A 7 -13.35 18.86 0.06
N ALA A 8 -14.03 19.39 -0.97
CA ALA A 8 -14.11 18.73 -2.29
C ALA A 8 -12.73 18.61 -2.95
N LEU A 9 -11.89 19.65 -2.83
CA LEU A 9 -10.52 19.61 -3.34
C LEU A 9 -9.64 18.62 -2.57
N LEU A 10 -9.92 18.45 -1.27
CA LEU A 10 -9.21 17.50 -0.41
C LEU A 10 -9.47 16.04 -0.82
N MET A 11 -10.72 15.71 -1.17
CA MET A 11 -11.10 14.37 -1.63
C MET A 11 -10.76 14.15 -3.11
N ALA A 12 -10.94 15.16 -3.95
CA ALA A 12 -10.58 15.09 -5.37
C ALA A 12 -9.06 14.94 -5.58
N GLY A 13 -8.24 15.60 -4.76
CA GLY A 13 -6.79 15.42 -4.78
C GLY A 13 -6.36 14.01 -4.39
N ALA A 14 -7.11 13.35 -3.50
CA ALA A 14 -6.84 11.98 -3.08
C ALA A 14 -7.32 10.94 -4.11
N LEU A 15 -8.40 11.21 -4.84
CA LEU A 15 -9.01 10.28 -5.80
C LEU A 15 -8.45 10.39 -7.24
N SER A 16 -7.87 11.56 -7.61
CA SER A 16 -7.34 11.76 -8.96
C SER A 16 -6.03 11.02 -9.25
N VAL A 17 -5.36 10.48 -8.23
CA VAL A 17 -4.07 9.76 -8.38
C VAL A 17 -4.26 8.27 -8.68
N GLY A 18 -5.48 7.74 -8.53
CA GLY A 18 -5.78 6.31 -8.74
C GLY A 18 -6.21 5.91 -10.15
N MET A 19 -6.38 6.85 -11.08
CA MET A 19 -6.71 6.55 -12.48
C MET A 19 -5.50 6.89 -13.37
N ALA A 20 -4.53 5.99 -13.45
CA ALA A 20 -3.61 6.00 -14.56
C ALA A 20 -4.39 5.64 -15.83
N PRO A 21 -4.40 6.47 -16.87
CA PRO A 21 -4.94 6.05 -18.15
C PRO A 21 -4.06 4.89 -18.66
N THR A 22 -4.69 3.79 -19.02
CA THR A 22 -4.05 2.76 -19.82
C THR A 22 -3.53 3.44 -21.09
N ALA A 23 -2.23 3.64 -21.18
CA ALA A 23 -1.59 4.13 -22.37
C ALA A 23 -1.76 3.06 -23.46
N THR A 24 -2.73 3.27 -24.33
CA THR A 24 -2.75 2.63 -25.63
C THR A 24 -1.58 3.20 -26.42
N PHE A 25 -0.57 2.39 -26.65
CA PHE A 25 0.49 2.70 -27.60
C PHE A 25 -0.13 2.79 -28.99
N ALA A 26 -0.37 4.00 -29.45
CA ALA A 26 -0.53 4.27 -30.87
C ALA A 26 0.90 4.34 -31.46
N ALA A 27 1.21 3.40 -32.32
CA ALA A 27 2.39 3.47 -33.15
C ALA A 27 2.25 4.66 -34.09
N ASP A 28 3.11 5.65 -33.95
CA ASP A 28 3.26 6.70 -34.98
C ASP A 28 4.55 6.43 -35.73
N THR A 29 4.34 6.15 -37.02
CA THR A 29 5.36 5.97 -38.04
C THR A 29 5.78 7.34 -38.54
N ALA A 30 7.05 7.69 -38.38
CA ALA A 30 7.66 8.72 -39.21
C ALA A 30 9.08 8.32 -39.56
N ALA A 31 9.27 8.35 -40.84
CA ALA A 31 10.31 7.87 -41.70
C ALA A 31 11.67 8.61 -41.61
N GLU A 32 12.65 7.89 -42.17
CA GLU A 32 13.86 8.32 -42.93
C GLU A 32 15.06 8.83 -42.11
N THR A 33 16.21 8.23 -42.23
CA THR A 33 17.08 8.11 -43.41
C THR A 33 18.22 7.10 -43.21
N SER A 34 18.46 6.36 -44.23
CA SER A 34 19.56 5.52 -44.68
C SER A 34 20.97 5.69 -44.08
N ALA A 35 21.61 4.58 -43.76
CA ALA A 35 22.99 4.28 -44.15
C ALA A 35 23.19 2.75 -44.20
N GLU A 36 23.58 2.29 -45.36
CA GLU A 36 23.88 0.90 -45.72
C GLU A 36 25.13 0.38 -45.00
N GLY A 37 25.11 -0.89 -44.71
CA GLY A 37 26.27 -1.65 -44.24
C GLY A 37 25.95 -3.13 -44.24
N GLU A 38 26.12 -3.74 -45.46
CA GLU A 38 26.10 -5.19 -45.62
C GLU A 38 27.23 -5.85 -44.84
N LEU A 39 26.91 -6.97 -44.20
CA LEU A 39 27.83 -8.11 -44.08
C LEU A 39 27.02 -9.40 -43.93
N GLU A 40 27.06 -10.17 -44.96
CA GLU A 40 26.60 -11.55 -45.04
C GLU A 40 27.48 -12.47 -44.19
N GLY A 41 26.87 -13.50 -43.67
CA GLY A 41 27.52 -14.61 -42.98
C GLY A 41 26.59 -15.79 -42.91
N GLU A 42 26.69 -16.64 -43.89
CA GLU A 42 25.95 -17.90 -44.09
C GLU A 42 26.18 -18.93 -43.01
N LEU A 43 25.06 -19.67 -42.77
CA LEU A 43 24.93 -21.13 -42.65
C LEU A 43 25.75 -21.90 -41.60
N ASP A 44 25.10 -22.63 -40.73
CA ASP A 44 25.01 -24.09 -40.89
C ASP A 44 23.84 -24.71 -40.15
N SER A 45 23.21 -25.62 -40.85
CA SER A 45 22.11 -26.49 -40.47
C SER A 45 22.66 -27.81 -39.92
N ALA A 46 21.92 -28.42 -39.07
CA ALA A 46 21.73 -29.87 -38.84
C ALA A 46 21.48 -30.06 -37.32
N ASP A 47 20.66 -30.89 -36.83
CA ASP A 47 19.93 -32.02 -37.36
C ASP A 47 18.90 -32.44 -36.30
N THR A 48 17.79 -32.89 -36.74
CA THR A 48 16.78 -33.79 -36.26
C THR A 48 17.20 -34.70 -35.09
N GLU A 49 16.34 -34.88 -34.10
CA GLU A 49 15.77 -36.17 -33.73
C GLU A 49 14.76 -36.04 -32.58
N GLU A 50 13.48 -36.28 -32.87
CA GLU A 50 12.53 -36.90 -31.97
C GLU A 50 12.83 -38.42 -31.92
N PRO A 51 12.50 -39.08 -30.81
CA PRO A 51 11.34 -39.95 -30.88
C PRO A 51 10.44 -39.95 -29.63
N SER A 52 9.16 -39.84 -29.90
CA SER A 52 8.00 -40.61 -29.44
C SER A 52 8.31 -41.80 -28.53
N GLU A 53 7.53 -41.93 -27.48
CA GLU A 53 6.56 -43.00 -27.22
C GLU A 53 6.09 -42.97 -25.76
N ASP A 54 4.80 -42.86 -25.64
CA ASP A 54 3.94 -43.25 -24.52
C ASP A 54 4.02 -44.80 -24.37
N PRO A 55 3.81 -45.45 -23.20
CA PRO A 55 2.45 -45.81 -22.89
C PRO A 55 2.02 -45.73 -21.41
N ALA A 56 0.72 -45.56 -21.28
CA ALA A 56 -0.14 -45.81 -20.16
C ALA A 56 0.18 -47.09 -19.34
N GLU A 57 0.03 -47.00 -18.03
CA GLU A 57 -0.54 -48.07 -17.23
C GLU A 57 -1.24 -47.52 -15.99
N THR A 58 -2.53 -47.76 -15.96
CA THR A 58 -3.38 -47.82 -14.77
C THR A 58 -3.27 -49.22 -14.18
N PRO A 59 -3.33 -49.42 -12.88
CA PRO A 59 -4.20 -50.41 -12.30
C PRO A 59 -5.02 -49.86 -11.11
N GLU A 60 -6.36 -49.93 -11.27
CA GLU A 60 -7.22 -50.89 -10.61
C GLU A 60 -7.40 -50.72 -9.10
N GLU A 61 -8.64 -50.30 -8.78
CA GLU A 61 -9.33 -50.55 -7.52
C GLU A 61 -9.37 -52.04 -7.16
N PRO A 62 -9.54 -52.36 -5.89
CA PRO A 62 -10.65 -53.26 -5.57
C PRO A 62 -11.60 -52.69 -4.50
N ALA A 63 -12.87 -52.77 -4.84
CA ALA A 63 -13.99 -52.79 -3.95
C ALA A 63 -13.96 -54.03 -3.04
N GLU A 64 -14.49 -53.91 -1.85
CA GLU A 64 -15.48 -54.81 -1.26
C GLU A 64 -15.92 -54.31 0.12
N ASP A 65 -17.20 -54.05 0.20
CA ASP A 65 -18.07 -54.02 1.36
C ASP A 65 -18.27 -55.49 1.88
N PRO A 66 -18.58 -55.78 3.15
CA PRO A 66 -19.98 -55.84 3.50
C PRO A 66 -20.40 -55.39 4.92
N ALA A 67 -21.64 -54.95 4.99
CA ALA A 67 -22.56 -54.80 6.07
C ALA A 67 -22.45 -55.79 7.23
N GLU A 68 -22.75 -55.31 8.43
CA GLU A 68 -23.59 -55.99 9.40
C GLU A 68 -24.17 -55.01 10.42
N THR A 69 -25.49 -54.88 10.41
CA THR A 69 -26.33 -54.47 11.55
C THR A 69 -26.62 -55.74 12.40
N PRO A 70 -26.79 -55.63 13.72
CA PRO A 70 -28.10 -55.88 14.24
C PRO A 70 -28.57 -55.03 15.45
N GLU A 71 -29.82 -54.68 15.38
CA GLU A 71 -30.93 -54.92 16.33
C GLU A 71 -30.94 -54.14 17.67
N ASP A 72 -32.02 -53.35 17.69
CA ASP A 72 -32.81 -52.86 18.81
C ASP A 72 -33.26 -54.01 19.75
N PRO A 73 -33.56 -53.76 21.04
CA PRO A 73 -34.98 -53.76 21.38
C PRO A 73 -35.44 -52.64 22.33
N ALA A 74 -36.66 -52.24 22.05
CA ALA A 74 -37.64 -51.45 22.75
C ALA A 74 -37.80 -51.77 24.26
N GLU A 75 -38.15 -50.78 25.03
CA GLU A 75 -39.26 -50.82 26.00
C GLU A 75 -39.75 -49.38 26.35
N THR A 76 -40.94 -49.08 26.02
CA THR A 76 -41.87 -48.12 26.67
C THR A 76 -42.72 -48.93 27.63
N PRO A 77 -43.42 -48.39 28.69
CA PRO A 77 -44.25 -47.17 28.67
C PRO A 77 -44.37 -46.44 30.03
N ALA A 78 -44.88 -45.22 30.03
CA ALA A 78 -46.04 -44.83 30.84
C ALA A 78 -46.42 -43.38 30.62
N GLU A 79 -47.66 -43.21 30.21
CA GLU A 79 -48.46 -42.00 30.11
C GLU A 79 -48.53 -41.24 31.45
N THR A 80 -48.55 -39.90 31.35
CA THR A 80 -49.49 -39.07 32.12
C THR A 80 -49.81 -37.79 31.35
N THR A 81 -51.06 -37.63 31.13
CA THR A 81 -51.80 -36.54 30.52
C THR A 81 -51.70 -35.24 31.31
N ALA A 82 -51.56 -34.16 30.59
CA ALA A 82 -52.24 -32.87 30.85
C ALA A 82 -52.11 -31.91 29.66
N ASP A 83 -53.18 -31.36 29.34
CA ASP A 83 -53.79 -30.59 28.29
C ASP A 83 -53.16 -29.24 27.96
N PRO A 84 -53.42 -28.65 26.79
CA PRO A 84 -52.58 -27.73 26.08
C PRO A 84 -52.90 -26.26 26.37
N THR A 85 -51.86 -25.43 26.40
CA THR A 85 -52.08 -24.01 26.15
C THR A 85 -51.08 -23.57 25.08
N GLU A 86 -51.62 -23.19 23.95
CA GLU A 86 -50.94 -22.55 22.83
C GLU A 86 -50.05 -21.41 23.29
N ALA A 87 -48.82 -21.42 22.87
CA ALA A 87 -48.06 -20.21 22.66
C ALA A 87 -47.42 -20.27 21.30
N PRO A 88 -47.46 -19.21 20.49
CA PRO A 88 -46.95 -19.21 19.13
C PRO A 88 -45.44 -19.34 19.19
N THR A 89 -44.91 -20.21 18.37
CA THR A 89 -43.50 -20.31 17.99
C THR A 89 -43.03 -18.95 17.49
N ALA A 90 -42.33 -18.22 18.30
CA ALA A 90 -41.48 -17.13 17.83
C ALA A 90 -40.31 -17.81 17.10
N GLU A 91 -40.19 -17.56 15.81
CA GLU A 91 -38.94 -17.71 15.10
C GLU A 91 -37.93 -16.85 15.88
N GLU A 92 -36.93 -17.45 16.46
CA GLU A 92 -35.76 -16.74 16.98
C GLU A 92 -35.04 -16.14 15.76
N THR A 93 -35.47 -14.94 15.37
CA THR A 93 -34.58 -14.02 14.70
C THR A 93 -33.52 -13.68 15.73
N ASP A 94 -32.30 -14.04 15.41
CA ASP A 94 -31.11 -13.67 16.15
C ASP A 94 -31.01 -12.13 16.15
N GLU A 95 -31.78 -11.49 17.02
CA GLU A 95 -31.72 -10.04 17.25
C GLU A 95 -30.41 -9.79 17.97
N GLN A 96 -29.45 -9.29 17.22
CA GLN A 96 -28.21 -8.73 17.72
C GLN A 96 -28.54 -7.60 18.70
N ALA A 97 -28.62 -7.93 19.97
CA ALA A 97 -28.93 -6.97 21.02
C ALA A 97 -27.77 -5.98 21.14
N ALA A 98 -27.99 -4.75 20.64
CA ALA A 98 -27.13 -3.64 20.99
C ALA A 98 -27.05 -3.55 22.52
N GLU A 99 -25.84 -3.48 23.08
CA GLU A 99 -25.66 -3.30 24.53
C GLU A 99 -26.42 -2.06 24.97
N ALA A 100 -27.00 -2.09 26.17
CA ALA A 100 -27.82 -0.99 26.68
C ALA A 100 -27.04 0.33 26.67
N GLY A 101 -27.40 1.24 25.78
CA GLY A 101 -26.71 2.50 25.53
C GLY A 101 -26.06 2.63 24.17
N SER A 102 -25.97 1.56 23.35
CA SER A 102 -25.46 1.61 21.99
C SER A 102 -26.50 2.21 21.03
N ALA A 103 -26.03 2.93 20.02
CA ALA A 103 -26.91 3.48 18.99
C ALA A 103 -26.17 3.58 17.64
N ILE A 104 -26.92 3.31 16.56
CA ILE A 104 -26.53 3.52 15.17
C ILE A 104 -27.58 4.44 14.55
N VAL A 105 -27.17 5.62 14.06
CA VAL A 105 -28.11 6.65 13.60
C VAL A 105 -27.67 7.24 12.26
N ILE A 106 -28.62 7.36 11.33
CA ILE A 106 -28.44 8.08 10.05
C ILE A 106 -29.54 9.16 9.97
N GLY A 107 -29.12 10.44 9.88
CA GLY A 107 -30.07 11.55 9.79
C GLY A 107 -30.90 11.79 11.06
N GLY A 108 -31.76 10.92 11.40
CA GLY A 108 -32.61 10.92 12.61
C GLY A 108 -33.16 9.54 12.88
N ASP A 109 -32.92 8.62 11.95
CA ASP A 109 -33.39 7.24 12.03
C ASP A 109 -32.38 6.38 12.78
N SER A 110 -32.87 5.50 13.64
CA SER A 110 -32.07 4.57 14.43
C SER A 110 -32.15 3.17 13.83
N PHE A 111 -31.04 2.44 13.89
CA PHE A 111 -30.89 1.10 13.33
C PHE A 111 -30.42 0.13 14.42
N THR A 112 -30.77 -1.14 14.25
CA THR A 112 -30.40 -2.19 15.20
C THR A 112 -29.04 -2.81 14.88
N SER A 113 -28.60 -2.74 13.63
CA SER A 113 -27.30 -3.27 13.18
C SER A 113 -26.63 -2.36 12.12
N LEU A 114 -25.33 -2.56 11.92
CA LEU A 114 -24.61 -1.87 10.86
C LEU A 114 -25.05 -2.33 9.47
N GLU A 115 -25.43 -3.60 9.30
CA GLU A 115 -25.96 -4.11 8.04
C GLU A 115 -27.23 -3.36 7.65
N GLU A 116 -28.17 -3.21 8.58
CA GLU A 116 -29.40 -2.47 8.34
C GLU A 116 -29.11 -1.00 8.01
N ALA A 117 -28.23 -0.36 8.77
CA ALA A 117 -27.82 1.00 8.51
C ALA A 117 -27.16 1.17 7.13
N PHE A 118 -26.25 0.27 6.74
CA PHE A 118 -25.57 0.35 5.45
C PHE A 118 -26.51 0.09 4.27
N ALA A 119 -27.49 -0.81 4.45
CA ALA A 119 -28.53 -1.03 3.46
C ALA A 119 -29.40 0.22 3.25
N ALA A 120 -29.67 1.00 4.30
CA ALA A 120 -30.45 2.22 4.25
C ALA A 120 -29.69 3.42 3.65
N VAL A 121 -28.35 3.37 3.55
CA VAL A 121 -27.57 4.45 2.92
C VAL A 121 -27.97 4.61 1.46
N PRO A 122 -28.32 5.84 1.01
CA PRO A 122 -28.68 6.07 -0.40
C PRO A 122 -27.45 5.94 -1.31
N ASP A 123 -27.71 5.67 -2.60
CA ASP A 123 -26.67 5.68 -3.62
C ASP A 123 -26.10 7.09 -3.80
N CYS A 124 -24.80 7.22 -3.72
CA CYS A 124 -24.08 8.44 -4.00
C CYS A 124 -23.98 8.64 -5.51
N LYS A 125 -24.36 9.83 -5.99
CA LYS A 125 -24.32 10.17 -7.42
C LYS A 125 -22.95 10.60 -7.90
N ASP A 126 -22.15 11.16 -7.00
CA ASP A 126 -20.79 11.63 -7.27
C ASP A 126 -19.85 11.05 -6.19
N MET A 127 -19.24 9.93 -6.52
CA MET A 127 -18.33 9.23 -5.61
C MET A 127 -17.02 9.98 -5.33
N ILE A 128 -16.75 11.03 -6.12
CA ILE A 128 -15.51 11.82 -6.00
C ILE A 128 -15.74 13.06 -5.13
N ASN A 129 -16.82 13.81 -5.40
CA ASN A 129 -17.07 15.09 -4.76
C ASN A 129 -18.32 15.10 -3.86
N GLY A 130 -19.08 14.02 -3.86
CA GLY A 130 -20.28 13.88 -3.05
C GLY A 130 -19.94 13.71 -1.56
N GLU A 131 -20.75 14.31 -0.70
CA GLU A 131 -20.66 14.08 0.74
C GLU A 131 -20.96 12.63 1.08
N PRO A 132 -20.27 12.06 2.08
CA PRO A 132 -20.61 10.74 2.60
C PRO A 132 -21.92 10.80 3.38
N THR A 133 -22.61 9.68 3.43
CA THR A 133 -23.66 9.48 4.44
C THR A 133 -22.99 9.21 5.77
N TYR A 134 -23.30 10.03 6.76
CA TYR A 134 -22.77 9.92 8.11
C TYR A 134 -23.58 8.91 8.91
N VAL A 135 -22.94 7.80 9.27
CA VAL A 135 -23.47 6.80 10.20
C VAL A 135 -22.89 7.10 11.57
N LYS A 136 -23.69 7.70 12.43
CA LYS A 136 -23.28 8.08 13.79
C LYS A 136 -23.38 6.90 14.71
N LEU A 137 -22.33 6.66 15.46
CA LEU A 137 -22.18 5.52 16.35
C LEU A 137 -22.01 5.97 17.79
N LYS A 138 -22.60 5.21 18.70
CA LYS A 138 -22.50 5.43 20.16
C LYS A 138 -22.39 4.08 20.88
N GLY A 139 -21.56 4.02 21.92
CA GLY A 139 -21.37 2.81 22.74
C GLY A 139 -20.65 1.70 22.01
N THR A 140 -20.96 0.45 22.33
CA THR A 140 -20.36 -0.74 21.74
C THR A 140 -21.29 -1.39 20.73
N ILE A 141 -20.80 -1.62 19.53
CA ILE A 141 -21.55 -2.24 18.41
C ILE A 141 -20.83 -3.52 18.02
N GLU A 142 -21.50 -4.64 18.11
CA GLU A 142 -20.97 -5.94 17.67
C GLU A 142 -21.22 -6.18 16.18
N VAL A 143 -20.24 -6.78 15.51
CA VAL A 143 -20.31 -7.21 14.09
C VAL A 143 -20.17 -8.72 14.06
N ASN A 144 -21.24 -9.39 13.69
CA ASN A 144 -21.34 -10.86 13.60
C ASN A 144 -21.34 -11.39 12.17
N ASN A 145 -21.44 -10.52 11.18
CA ASN A 145 -21.37 -10.83 9.75
C ASN A 145 -20.55 -9.77 9.03
N THR A 146 -20.01 -10.11 7.87
CA THR A 146 -19.28 -9.14 7.03
C THR A 146 -20.20 -8.01 6.55
N ILE A 147 -19.84 -6.78 6.88
CA ILE A 147 -20.51 -5.57 6.41
C ILE A 147 -19.97 -5.19 5.03
N ASN A 148 -20.82 -5.28 4.00
CA ASN A 148 -20.40 -4.98 2.64
C ASN A 148 -20.68 -3.53 2.25
N VAL A 149 -19.69 -2.89 1.59
CA VAL A 149 -19.77 -1.53 1.03
C VAL A 149 -19.72 -1.63 -0.49
N PRO A 150 -20.85 -1.82 -1.17
CA PRO A 150 -20.87 -2.00 -2.61
C PRO A 150 -20.65 -0.68 -3.36
N GLU A 151 -20.55 -0.77 -4.69
CA GLU A 151 -20.48 0.40 -5.56
C GLU A 151 -21.55 1.44 -5.23
N LYS A 152 -21.22 2.71 -5.44
CA LYS A 152 -22.09 3.89 -5.19
C LYS A 152 -22.41 4.16 -3.72
N LYS A 153 -21.94 3.38 -2.77
CA LYS A 153 -22.08 3.72 -1.36
C LYS A 153 -20.88 4.56 -0.92
N ASN A 154 -21.15 5.73 -0.38
CA ASN A 154 -20.16 6.63 0.21
C ASN A 154 -20.51 6.83 1.69
N ILE A 155 -19.85 6.09 2.57
CA ILE A 155 -20.22 5.93 3.98
C ILE A 155 -19.09 6.45 4.86
N MET A 156 -19.45 7.24 5.86
CA MET A 156 -18.54 7.62 6.94
C MET A 156 -19.11 7.18 8.28
N LEU A 157 -18.44 6.24 8.93
CA LEU A 157 -18.69 5.88 10.32
C LEU A 157 -18.09 6.97 11.22
N VAL A 158 -18.89 7.52 12.13
CA VAL A 158 -18.50 8.64 12.97
C VAL A 158 -18.83 8.34 14.42
N ALA A 159 -17.83 8.45 15.31
CA ALA A 159 -18.08 8.39 16.75
C ALA A 159 -18.86 9.62 17.22
N ALA A 160 -20.00 9.42 17.81
CA ALA A 160 -20.81 10.48 18.40
C ALA A 160 -20.32 10.89 19.80
N GLU A 161 -19.62 10.00 20.50
CA GLU A 161 -19.07 10.18 21.83
C GLU A 161 -17.74 9.42 21.99
N ASP A 162 -17.01 9.72 23.06
CA ASP A 162 -15.79 9.00 23.41
C ASP A 162 -16.08 7.53 23.76
N ASN A 163 -15.08 6.67 23.52
CA ASN A 163 -15.13 5.23 23.75
C ASN A 163 -16.20 4.50 22.90
N THR A 164 -16.57 5.06 21.76
CA THR A 164 -17.36 4.33 20.77
C THR A 164 -16.53 3.18 20.20
N THR A 165 -17.08 1.96 20.26
CA THR A 165 -16.36 0.76 19.87
C THR A 165 -17.19 -0.06 18.86
N ILE A 166 -16.56 -0.50 17.79
CA ILE A 166 -17.06 -1.57 16.93
C ILE A 166 -16.21 -2.79 17.24
N LYS A 167 -16.81 -3.90 17.62
CA LYS A 167 -16.05 -5.11 17.93
C LYS A 167 -16.55 -6.32 17.15
N ARG A 168 -15.64 -7.24 16.90
CA ARG A 168 -15.97 -8.54 16.33
C ARG A 168 -16.76 -9.36 17.32
N ALA A 169 -17.89 -9.93 16.89
CA ALA A 169 -18.67 -10.86 17.72
C ALA A 169 -17.92 -12.19 17.90
N ALA A 170 -18.19 -12.86 19.01
CA ALA A 170 -17.62 -14.17 19.30
C ALA A 170 -18.00 -15.19 18.22
N GLY A 171 -16.98 -15.92 17.71
CA GLY A 171 -17.18 -16.93 16.68
C GLY A 171 -17.24 -16.40 15.23
N PHE A 172 -17.30 -15.09 15.02
CA PHE A 172 -17.19 -14.51 13.68
C PHE A 172 -15.70 -14.41 13.27
N THR A 173 -15.31 -15.03 12.17
CA THR A 173 -13.90 -15.21 11.77
C THR A 173 -13.52 -14.49 10.47
N GLU A 174 -14.49 -14.03 9.69
CA GLU A 174 -14.24 -13.37 8.40
C GLU A 174 -13.90 -11.87 8.58
N SER A 175 -13.68 -11.17 7.47
CA SER A 175 -13.45 -9.72 7.51
C SER A 175 -14.67 -8.98 8.03
N MET A 176 -14.47 -8.03 8.95
CA MET A 176 -15.58 -7.27 9.52
C MET A 176 -16.23 -6.36 8.48
N PHE A 177 -15.42 -5.73 7.63
CA PHE A 177 -15.89 -4.88 6.53
C PHE A 177 -15.25 -5.33 5.22
N THR A 178 -16.04 -5.33 4.15
CA THR A 178 -15.55 -5.54 2.79
C THR A 178 -15.97 -4.38 1.89
N VAL A 179 -15.00 -3.69 1.30
CA VAL A 179 -15.25 -2.59 0.35
C VAL A 179 -15.18 -3.15 -1.06
N ASN A 180 -16.33 -3.12 -1.76
CA ASN A 180 -16.52 -3.65 -3.12
C ASN A 180 -16.96 -2.54 -4.08
N GLY A 181 -16.06 -1.59 -4.37
CA GLY A 181 -16.31 -0.48 -5.29
C GLY A 181 -16.87 0.79 -4.64
N GLY A 182 -17.27 0.72 -3.37
CA GLY A 182 -17.73 1.88 -2.59
C GLY A 182 -16.59 2.65 -1.90
N ASN A 183 -16.98 3.60 -1.07
CA ASN A 183 -16.09 4.34 -0.17
C ASN A 183 -16.52 4.09 1.28
N LEU A 184 -15.61 3.60 2.10
CA LEU A 184 -15.77 3.49 3.55
C LEU A 184 -14.77 4.41 4.24
N GLN A 185 -15.26 5.24 5.13
CA GLN A 185 -14.44 6.13 5.96
C GLN A 185 -14.73 5.87 7.42
N MET A 186 -13.72 5.88 8.26
CA MET A 186 -13.85 5.73 9.71
C MET A 186 -13.23 6.92 10.41
N ALA A 187 -14.02 7.66 11.16
CA ALA A 187 -13.64 8.92 11.77
C ALA A 187 -14.02 8.97 13.25
N GLY A 188 -13.02 9.19 14.08
CA GLY A 188 -13.18 9.73 15.42
C GLY A 188 -12.89 11.24 15.43
N GLY A 189 -12.68 11.80 16.62
CA GLY A 189 -12.36 13.22 16.77
C GLY A 189 -13.50 14.15 16.36
N SER A 190 -13.16 15.38 16.05
CA SER A 190 -14.15 16.39 15.63
C SER A 190 -14.45 16.28 14.13
N VAL A 191 -15.60 15.76 13.80
CA VAL A 191 -16.10 15.63 12.43
C VAL A 191 -17.18 16.67 12.17
N THR A 192 -17.05 17.39 11.06
CA THR A 192 -18.04 18.37 10.60
C THR A 192 -18.46 18.08 9.16
N ASP A 193 -19.72 18.38 8.82
CA ASP A 193 -20.19 18.33 7.44
C ASP A 193 -19.62 19.50 6.60
N SER A 194 -19.97 19.54 5.32
CA SER A 194 -19.56 20.62 4.40
C SER A 194 -20.05 22.00 4.78
N ASP A 195 -21.14 22.10 5.55
CA ASP A 195 -21.69 23.36 6.05
C ASP A 195 -21.06 23.80 7.38
N GLY A 196 -20.25 22.94 7.99
CA GLY A 196 -19.52 23.18 9.24
C GLY A 196 -20.31 22.78 10.47
N ASN A 197 -21.42 22.06 10.34
CA ASN A 197 -22.16 21.53 11.46
C ASN A 197 -21.42 20.32 12.06
N ALA A 198 -21.41 20.23 13.39
CA ALA A 198 -20.80 19.12 14.09
C ALA A 198 -21.60 17.82 13.84
N ILE A 199 -20.88 16.78 13.36
CA ILE A 199 -21.43 15.46 13.13
C ILE A 199 -21.09 14.52 14.29
N GLY A 200 -19.85 14.58 14.77
CA GLY A 200 -19.36 13.80 15.91
C GLY A 200 -18.11 14.41 16.50
N SER A 201 -17.74 13.97 17.70
CA SER A 201 -16.56 14.50 18.39
C SER A 201 -15.86 13.45 19.29
N GLY A 202 -16.25 12.18 19.20
CA GLY A 202 -15.74 11.11 20.06
C GLY A 202 -14.57 10.34 19.45
N SER A 203 -14.03 9.36 20.18
CA SER A 203 -13.05 8.41 19.72
C SER A 203 -13.73 7.13 19.20
N LEU A 204 -13.22 6.59 18.09
CA LEU A 204 -13.70 5.35 17.49
C LEU A 204 -12.62 4.26 17.58
N THR A 205 -12.94 3.16 18.24
CA THR A 205 -12.10 1.96 18.23
C THR A 205 -12.78 0.86 17.45
N VAL A 206 -12.03 0.21 16.54
CA VAL A 206 -12.49 -1.00 15.85
C VAL A 206 -11.61 -2.15 16.31
N GLU A 207 -12.23 -3.10 17.00
CA GLU A 207 -11.58 -4.20 17.69
C GLU A 207 -11.84 -5.52 16.95
N GLY A 208 -10.78 -6.10 16.41
CA GLY A 208 -10.87 -7.33 15.61
C GLY A 208 -10.62 -8.60 16.40
N THR A 209 -10.54 -8.52 17.73
CA THR A 209 -10.19 -9.66 18.59
C THR A 209 -11.15 -10.83 18.41
N GLY A 210 -10.59 -12.02 18.19
CA GLY A 210 -11.36 -13.26 18.04
C GLY A 210 -10.45 -14.46 17.84
N ASP A 211 -11.00 -15.65 18.09
CA ASP A 211 -10.30 -16.92 17.89
C ASP A 211 -10.51 -17.43 16.46
N GLY A 212 -9.44 -17.97 15.86
CA GLY A 212 -9.51 -18.57 14.53
C GLY A 212 -9.82 -17.61 13.39
N VAL A 213 -9.55 -16.32 13.59
CA VAL A 213 -9.84 -15.28 12.60
C VAL A 213 -9.03 -15.50 11.33
N THR A 214 -9.71 -15.44 10.19
CA THR A 214 -9.13 -15.58 8.84
C THR A 214 -9.17 -14.29 8.03
N GLY A 215 -10.04 -13.33 8.42
CA GLY A 215 -10.24 -12.05 7.74
C GLY A 215 -9.55 -10.88 8.44
N SER A 216 -9.44 -9.78 7.72
CA SER A 216 -8.98 -8.47 8.22
C SER A 216 -10.09 -7.74 8.99
N ILE A 217 -9.78 -6.63 9.65
CA ILE A 217 -10.82 -5.69 10.08
C ILE A 217 -11.50 -5.12 8.82
N VAL A 218 -10.70 -4.65 7.85
CA VAL A 218 -11.20 -4.12 6.58
C VAL A 218 -10.53 -4.82 5.41
N GLU A 219 -11.31 -5.46 4.55
CA GLU A 219 -10.92 -5.97 3.25
C GLU A 219 -11.31 -4.95 2.18
N VAL A 220 -10.33 -4.40 1.45
CA VAL A 220 -10.57 -3.47 0.34
C VAL A 220 -10.36 -4.22 -0.97
N ALA A 221 -11.38 -4.92 -1.42
CA ALA A 221 -11.35 -5.69 -2.66
C ALA A 221 -11.32 -4.77 -3.89
N SER A 222 -12.02 -3.64 -3.81
CA SER A 222 -12.00 -2.55 -4.78
C SER A 222 -12.61 -1.29 -4.16
N GLY A 223 -12.38 -0.11 -4.77
CA GLY A 223 -12.86 1.17 -4.22
C GLY A 223 -11.90 1.76 -3.20
N ASN A 224 -12.42 2.41 -2.16
CA ASN A 224 -11.62 3.24 -1.27
C ASN A 224 -11.94 3.01 0.21
N TYR A 225 -10.90 2.91 1.02
CA TYR A 225 -11.00 2.95 2.47
C TYR A 225 -10.21 4.14 3.03
N ALA A 226 -10.77 4.86 3.99
CA ALA A 226 -10.07 5.96 4.67
C ALA A 226 -10.10 5.82 6.19
N LEU A 227 -8.91 5.85 6.80
CA LEU A 227 -8.71 5.99 8.24
C LEU A 227 -8.48 7.47 8.56
N ILE A 228 -9.27 8.01 9.47
CA ILE A 228 -9.27 9.44 9.83
C ILE A 228 -8.93 9.60 11.31
N ASP A 229 -8.50 10.78 11.71
CA ASP A 229 -8.13 11.14 13.08
C ASP A 229 -9.15 10.65 14.11
N GLY A 230 -8.64 10.27 15.29
CA GLY A 230 -9.45 9.77 16.40
C GLY A 230 -9.95 8.34 16.22
N THR A 231 -9.53 7.64 15.16
CA THR A 231 -9.87 6.23 14.92
C THR A 231 -8.69 5.32 15.25
N THR A 232 -8.97 4.20 15.91
CA THR A 232 -7.99 3.14 16.19
C THR A 232 -8.50 1.80 15.65
N LEU A 233 -7.66 1.11 14.83
CA LEU A 233 -7.86 -0.29 14.44
C LEU A 233 -6.93 -1.18 15.23
N THR A 234 -7.45 -2.15 15.95
CA THR A 234 -6.64 -2.92 16.91
C THR A 234 -7.12 -4.34 17.13
N GLY A 235 -6.23 -5.18 17.68
CA GLY A 235 -6.56 -6.46 18.31
C GLY A 235 -6.85 -7.61 17.34
N ASN A 236 -6.75 -7.43 16.03
CA ASN A 236 -7.01 -8.51 15.07
C ASN A 236 -5.79 -9.40 14.89
N THR A 237 -5.97 -10.70 15.12
CA THR A 237 -4.97 -11.73 14.81
C THR A 237 -5.53 -12.66 13.76
N THR A 238 -5.03 -12.58 12.54
CA THR A 238 -5.53 -13.35 11.39
C THR A 238 -4.47 -14.29 10.82
N THR A 239 -4.93 -15.39 10.23
CA THR A 239 -4.06 -16.27 9.43
C THR A 239 -3.87 -15.76 7.99
N GLY A 240 -4.66 -14.78 7.56
CA GLY A 240 -4.54 -14.10 6.27
C GLY A 240 -3.51 -12.98 6.29
N ASN A 241 -3.52 -12.16 5.25
CA ASN A 241 -2.71 -10.94 5.12
C ASN A 241 -3.50 -9.72 5.61
N GLY A 242 -2.77 -8.69 6.09
CA GLY A 242 -3.36 -7.44 6.51
C GLY A 242 -4.23 -7.58 7.76
N GLY A 243 -3.63 -7.57 8.96
CA GLY A 243 -4.37 -7.75 10.19
C GLY A 243 -5.48 -6.72 10.35
N ALA A 244 -5.20 -5.45 10.19
CA ALA A 244 -6.23 -4.43 10.17
C ALA A 244 -6.80 -4.22 8.76
N VAL A 245 -5.95 -4.07 7.74
CA VAL A 245 -6.40 -3.76 6.37
C VAL A 245 -5.71 -4.65 5.36
N ASN A 246 -6.48 -5.35 4.53
CA ASN A 246 -6.00 -6.02 3.33
C ASN A 246 -6.47 -5.24 2.10
N ASN A 247 -5.52 -4.68 1.33
CA ASN A 247 -5.79 -3.78 0.20
C ASN A 247 -5.41 -4.45 -1.12
N ALA A 248 -6.39 -4.85 -1.88
CA ALA A 248 -6.19 -5.54 -3.15
C ALA A 248 -5.62 -4.63 -4.25
N ALA A 249 -5.11 -5.23 -5.30
CA ALA A 249 -4.61 -4.52 -6.48
C ALA A 249 -5.69 -3.62 -7.10
N GLY A 250 -5.35 -2.36 -7.34
CA GLY A 250 -6.27 -1.36 -7.91
C GLY A 250 -7.20 -0.70 -6.88
N ALA A 251 -7.23 -1.16 -5.64
CA ALA A 251 -7.94 -0.50 -4.54
C ALA A 251 -7.05 0.56 -3.86
N ASN A 252 -7.66 1.45 -3.09
CA ASN A 252 -6.95 2.55 -2.43
C ASN A 252 -7.23 2.58 -0.93
N VAL A 253 -6.18 2.73 -0.16
CA VAL A 253 -6.23 3.06 1.26
C VAL A 253 -5.73 4.48 1.47
N TYR A 254 -6.46 5.26 2.25
CA TYR A 254 -6.13 6.62 2.64
C TYR A 254 -5.90 6.66 4.16
N LEU A 255 -4.68 6.89 4.58
CA LEU A 255 -4.32 7.13 5.96
C LEU A 255 -4.23 8.64 6.16
N LEU A 256 -5.31 9.22 6.65
CA LEU A 256 -5.47 10.66 6.80
C LEU A 256 -5.26 11.11 8.26
N GLY A 257 -5.11 10.13 9.15
CA GLY A 257 -4.89 10.25 10.57
C GLY A 257 -5.16 8.91 11.24
N GLY A 258 -5.15 8.87 12.58
CA GLY A 258 -5.53 7.69 13.37
C GLY A 258 -4.38 6.70 13.63
N THR A 259 -4.74 5.58 14.25
CA THR A 259 -3.79 4.59 14.75
C THR A 259 -4.16 3.18 14.31
N ILE A 260 -3.16 2.40 13.90
CA ILE A 260 -3.27 0.95 13.65
C ILE A 260 -2.20 0.27 14.50
N THR A 261 -2.63 -0.52 15.48
CA THR A 261 -1.72 -1.12 16.45
C THR A 261 -2.24 -2.44 17.00
N ALA A 262 -1.34 -3.26 17.54
CA ALA A 262 -1.66 -4.55 18.17
C ALA A 262 -2.44 -5.52 17.26
N ASN A 263 -2.18 -5.46 15.93
CA ASN A 263 -2.71 -6.44 14.99
C ASN A 263 -1.60 -7.41 14.56
N SER A 264 -2.00 -8.61 14.14
CA SER A 264 -1.08 -9.65 13.70
C SER A 264 -1.65 -10.39 12.48
N ALA A 265 -0.79 -10.72 11.51
CA ALA A 265 -1.18 -11.37 10.26
C ALA A 265 -0.05 -12.25 9.70
N ALA A 266 -0.32 -13.01 8.66
CA ALA A 266 0.74 -13.73 7.94
C ALA A 266 1.75 -12.78 7.27
N ALA A 267 1.27 -11.63 6.75
CA ALA A 267 2.08 -10.51 6.27
C ALA A 267 1.31 -9.19 6.47
N GLY A 268 2.02 -8.11 6.79
CA GLY A 268 1.39 -6.82 7.07
C GLY A 268 0.46 -6.89 8.29
N GLY A 269 1.04 -7.06 9.48
CA GLY A 269 0.25 -7.15 10.72
C GLY A 269 -0.77 -6.04 10.86
N ALA A 270 -0.44 -4.81 10.42
CA ALA A 270 -1.40 -3.75 10.22
C ALA A 270 -2.02 -3.80 8.83
N ILE A 271 -1.23 -3.56 7.81
CA ILE A 271 -1.70 -3.38 6.43
C ILE A 271 -0.88 -4.25 5.48
N TYR A 272 -1.55 -5.01 4.64
CA TYR A 272 -0.98 -5.61 3.45
C TYR A 272 -1.57 -4.91 2.23
N SER A 273 -0.73 -4.42 1.32
CA SER A 273 -1.21 -3.64 0.19
C SER A 273 -0.58 -4.06 -1.13
N GLU A 274 -1.41 -4.53 -2.04
CA GLU A 274 -1.13 -4.65 -3.46
C GLU A 274 -1.55 -3.38 -4.25
N GLY A 275 -2.41 -2.56 -3.64
CA GLY A 275 -2.91 -1.30 -4.19
C GLY A 275 -2.13 -0.08 -3.71
N THR A 276 -2.73 1.09 -3.82
CA THR A 276 -2.13 2.36 -3.42
C THR A 276 -2.43 2.68 -1.96
N VAL A 277 -1.40 3.10 -1.21
CA VAL A 277 -1.54 3.65 0.14
C VAL A 277 -1.23 5.15 0.09
N ASN A 278 -2.25 5.97 0.31
CA ASN A 278 -2.14 7.43 0.34
C ASN A 278 -2.01 7.90 1.78
N ILE A 279 -1.03 8.74 2.09
CA ILE A 279 -0.79 9.22 3.45
C ILE A 279 -0.80 10.75 3.55
N ARG A 280 -1.35 11.27 4.65
CA ARG A 280 -1.21 12.65 5.14
C ARG A 280 -1.70 12.75 6.58
N GLY A 281 -1.47 13.89 7.24
CA GLY A 281 -1.92 14.14 8.62
C GLY A 281 -1.02 13.45 9.63
N THR A 282 -1.60 13.04 10.77
CA THR A 282 -0.90 12.36 11.86
C THR A 282 -1.32 10.90 11.90
N VAL A 283 -0.44 10.02 11.42
CA VAL A 283 -0.72 8.59 11.25
C VAL A 283 0.24 7.76 12.09
N SER A 284 -0.29 6.82 12.85
CA SER A 284 0.50 5.84 13.60
C SER A 284 0.21 4.42 13.13
N VAL A 285 1.21 3.76 12.52
CA VAL A 285 1.14 2.35 12.12
C VAL A 285 2.32 1.63 12.73
N THR A 286 2.15 1.21 13.98
CA THR A 286 3.24 0.65 14.80
C THR A 286 2.72 -0.44 15.74
N GLY A 287 3.63 -1.30 16.23
CA GLY A 287 3.28 -2.33 17.21
C GLY A 287 2.44 -3.46 16.64
N ASN A 288 2.50 -3.68 15.31
CA ASN A 288 1.85 -4.80 14.64
C ASN A 288 2.91 -5.86 14.26
N THR A 289 2.51 -7.12 14.20
CA THR A 289 3.45 -8.25 14.10
C THR A 289 3.03 -9.27 13.04
N VAL A 290 3.91 -10.23 12.75
CA VAL A 290 3.57 -11.41 11.95
C VAL A 290 3.27 -12.59 12.85
N THR A 291 2.28 -13.43 12.47
CA THR A 291 1.84 -14.59 13.23
C THR A 291 2.87 -15.75 13.24
N ASN A 292 3.71 -15.84 12.21
CA ASN A 292 4.62 -16.97 11.99
C ASN A 292 6.06 -16.73 12.47
N SER A 293 6.37 -15.54 12.98
CA SER A 293 7.71 -15.18 13.48
C SER A 293 7.52 -14.44 14.78
N PHE A 294 7.94 -15.05 15.87
CA PHE A 294 7.83 -14.47 17.20
C PHE A 294 8.29 -13.00 17.18
N GLU A 295 7.31 -12.09 17.26
CA GLU A 295 7.50 -10.67 17.48
C GLU A 295 8.23 -9.86 16.38
N ALA A 296 8.39 -10.39 15.16
CA ALA A 296 8.92 -9.55 14.09
C ALA A 296 7.91 -8.43 13.76
N ALA A 297 8.39 -7.20 13.80
CA ALA A 297 7.60 -6.04 13.39
C ALA A 297 7.14 -6.21 11.95
N SER A 298 5.85 -6.01 11.72
CA SER A 298 5.26 -6.08 10.40
C SER A 298 4.08 -5.13 10.35
N ASN A 299 4.37 -3.86 10.19
CA ASN A 299 3.33 -2.85 10.20
C ASN A 299 2.67 -2.76 8.82
N LEU A 300 3.21 -2.01 7.90
CA LEU A 300 2.72 -1.92 6.52
C LEU A 300 3.61 -2.76 5.60
N VAL A 301 3.06 -3.71 4.88
CA VAL A 301 3.75 -4.46 3.81
C VAL A 301 3.24 -4.02 2.45
N LEU A 302 4.15 -3.51 1.63
CA LEU A 302 3.91 -3.21 0.22
C LEU A 302 4.27 -4.42 -0.63
N ALA A 303 3.27 -5.04 -1.25
CA ALA A 303 3.44 -6.15 -2.16
C ALA A 303 3.57 -5.67 -3.61
N LYS A 304 4.22 -6.45 -4.45
CA LYS A 304 4.37 -6.17 -5.89
C LYS A 304 4.78 -4.70 -6.14
N ASP A 305 3.91 -3.95 -6.83
CA ASP A 305 4.12 -2.55 -7.21
C ASP A 305 3.53 -1.55 -6.20
N GLY A 306 3.14 -2.04 -5.01
CA GLY A 306 2.61 -1.20 -3.94
C GLY A 306 3.56 -0.04 -3.59
N VAL A 307 3.00 1.14 -3.37
CA VAL A 307 3.74 2.37 -3.08
C VAL A 307 2.97 3.24 -2.10
N ILE A 308 3.69 3.92 -1.23
CA ILE A 308 3.14 4.99 -0.40
C ILE A 308 3.15 6.27 -1.23
N ASN A 309 1.97 6.84 -1.45
CA ASN A 309 1.78 8.11 -2.13
C ASN A 309 1.44 9.19 -1.10
N VAL A 310 2.30 10.19 -1.00
CA VAL A 310 2.10 11.32 -0.06
C VAL A 310 1.11 12.29 -0.68
N SER A 311 -0.06 12.44 -0.08
CA SER A 311 -1.15 13.29 -0.57
C SER A 311 -1.26 14.65 0.14
N GLY A 312 -0.38 14.94 1.09
CA GLY A 312 -0.30 16.19 1.83
C GLY A 312 0.71 16.12 2.96
N ALA A 313 0.75 17.14 3.81
CA ALA A 313 1.66 17.18 4.95
C ALA A 313 1.47 15.97 5.87
N VAL A 314 2.57 15.35 6.27
CA VAL A 314 2.65 14.26 7.24
C VAL A 314 3.43 14.77 8.45
N THR A 315 2.83 14.77 9.63
CA THR A 315 3.42 15.37 10.83
C THR A 315 3.10 14.54 12.07
N GLY A 316 4.08 14.31 12.94
CA GLY A 316 3.88 13.55 14.18
C GLY A 316 3.50 12.10 13.95
N SER A 317 3.86 11.56 12.77
CA SER A 317 3.53 10.20 12.36
C SER A 317 4.64 9.23 12.72
N ALA A 318 4.29 7.94 12.81
CA ALA A 318 5.22 6.83 12.93
C ALA A 318 4.69 5.67 12.10
N ILE A 319 5.36 5.33 11.02
CA ILE A 319 4.93 4.31 10.06
C ILE A 319 6.06 3.33 9.82
N GLY A 320 5.89 2.07 10.24
CA GLY A 320 6.79 0.99 9.87
C GLY A 320 6.41 0.44 8.50
N VAL A 321 7.35 0.27 7.58
CA VAL A 321 7.10 -0.27 6.24
C VAL A 321 8.12 -1.33 5.85
N ALA A 322 7.62 -2.42 5.29
CA ALA A 322 8.40 -3.44 4.61
C ALA A 322 7.91 -3.59 3.16
N VAL A 323 8.73 -4.19 2.33
CA VAL A 323 8.46 -4.36 0.90
C VAL A 323 8.73 -5.80 0.52
N GLN A 324 7.77 -6.46 -0.11
CA GLN A 324 8.00 -7.77 -0.71
C GLN A 324 8.88 -7.63 -1.95
N GLU A 325 9.73 -8.65 -2.19
CA GLU A 325 10.67 -8.63 -3.32
C GLU A 325 11.53 -7.35 -3.33
N ALA A 326 12.03 -6.97 -2.16
CA ALA A 326 12.80 -5.75 -1.99
C ALA A 326 14.10 -5.80 -2.80
N ASN A 327 14.34 -4.76 -3.60
CA ASN A 327 15.57 -4.58 -4.35
C ASN A 327 15.93 -3.10 -4.43
N ALA A 328 17.20 -2.79 -4.61
CA ALA A 328 17.65 -1.42 -4.77
C ALA A 328 17.02 -0.79 -6.03
N GLY A 329 16.60 0.47 -5.91
CA GLY A 329 15.91 1.23 -6.97
C GLY A 329 14.39 1.12 -6.94
N ARG A 330 13.80 0.23 -6.12
CA ARG A 330 12.34 0.17 -5.97
C ARG A 330 11.82 1.38 -5.22
N THR A 331 10.84 2.07 -5.79
CA THR A 331 10.15 3.19 -5.13
C THR A 331 9.26 2.66 -4.00
N VAL A 332 9.43 3.18 -2.80
CA VAL A 332 8.63 2.89 -1.60
C VAL A 332 7.70 4.05 -1.27
N VAL A 333 8.23 5.28 -1.35
CA VAL A 333 7.50 6.51 -1.02
C VAL A 333 7.69 7.51 -2.14
N LYS A 334 6.62 8.16 -2.55
CA LYS A 334 6.68 9.28 -3.51
C LYS A 334 5.71 10.39 -3.12
N LEU A 335 6.00 11.62 -3.52
CA LEU A 335 5.04 12.72 -3.45
C LEU A 335 3.98 12.54 -4.54
N GLY A 336 2.73 12.84 -4.21
CA GLY A 336 1.66 12.92 -5.20
C GLY A 336 1.86 14.13 -6.13
N ASP A 337 1.43 14.01 -7.37
CA ASP A 337 1.66 15.02 -8.42
C ASP A 337 1.12 16.43 -8.07
N ALA A 338 0.09 16.51 -7.24
CA ALA A 338 -0.51 17.75 -6.78
C ALA A 338 0.12 18.35 -5.51
N VAL A 339 1.11 17.66 -4.92
CA VAL A 339 1.74 18.04 -3.65
C VAL A 339 2.98 18.88 -3.92
N THR A 340 2.92 20.19 -3.68
CA THR A 340 3.99 21.15 -3.99
C THR A 340 4.63 21.78 -2.76
N ASP A 341 3.99 21.68 -1.60
CA ASP A 341 4.35 22.35 -0.35
C ASP A 341 4.93 21.40 0.72
N VAL A 342 5.14 20.14 0.37
CA VAL A 342 5.69 19.09 1.24
C VAL A 342 7.07 18.68 0.75
N LYS A 343 8.03 18.56 1.66
CA LYS A 343 9.34 18.01 1.36
C LYS A 343 9.34 16.52 1.66
N LEU A 344 9.79 15.72 0.70
CA LEU A 344 9.88 14.27 0.87
C LEU A 344 10.74 13.89 2.09
N ALA A 345 11.84 14.59 2.35
CA ALA A 345 12.71 14.34 3.50
C ALA A 345 11.98 14.45 4.85
N ASP A 346 11.05 15.42 4.99
CA ASP A 346 10.27 15.58 6.22
C ASP A 346 9.33 14.39 6.44
N VAL A 347 8.76 13.84 5.36
CA VAL A 347 7.92 12.64 5.40
C VAL A 347 8.76 11.40 5.71
N LEU A 348 9.89 11.23 5.03
CA LEU A 348 10.77 10.07 5.22
C LEU A 348 11.31 9.97 6.66
N SER A 349 11.45 11.10 7.36
CA SER A 349 11.86 11.12 8.77
C SER A 349 10.84 10.44 9.71
N GLN A 350 9.61 10.19 9.25
CA GLN A 350 8.51 9.60 10.01
C GLN A 350 8.21 8.16 9.56
N ILE A 351 8.98 7.64 8.60
CA ILE A 351 8.83 6.29 8.07
C ILE A 351 10.07 5.47 8.42
N THR A 352 9.85 4.32 9.05
CA THR A 352 10.89 3.35 9.37
C THR A 352 10.81 2.17 8.42
N TYR A 353 11.93 1.83 7.77
CA TYR A 353 12.00 0.61 6.95
C TYR A 353 12.22 -0.61 7.85
N GLU A 354 11.32 -1.59 7.77
CA GLU A 354 11.29 -2.81 8.59
C GLU A 354 11.63 -4.07 7.77
N GLY A 355 12.06 -3.91 6.51
CA GLY A 355 12.39 -5.01 5.62
C GLY A 355 13.85 -5.47 5.75
N ASP A 356 14.42 -5.97 4.65
CA ASP A 356 15.80 -6.44 4.58
C ASP A 356 16.80 -5.38 5.07
N SER A 357 17.56 -5.69 6.11
CA SER A 357 18.54 -4.77 6.73
C SER A 357 19.71 -4.37 5.82
N SER A 358 19.90 -5.06 4.69
CA SER A 358 20.86 -4.66 3.66
C SER A 358 20.36 -3.48 2.81
N LEU A 359 19.09 -3.07 3.00
CA LEU A 359 18.44 -1.97 2.31
C LEU A 359 17.93 -0.93 3.29
N LYS A 360 17.75 0.28 2.82
CA LYS A 360 17.07 1.40 3.50
C LYS A 360 16.34 2.27 2.49
N ILE A 361 15.40 3.08 2.95
CA ILE A 361 14.78 4.09 2.09
C ILE A 361 15.76 5.26 1.92
N GLY A 362 16.12 5.56 0.68
CA GLY A 362 16.96 6.69 0.30
C GLY A 362 16.20 8.03 0.31
N GLU A 363 16.92 9.13 0.13
CA GLU A 363 16.36 10.50 0.16
C GLU A 363 15.32 10.77 -0.94
N ASP A 364 15.36 9.98 -2.01
CA ASP A 364 14.41 10.03 -3.12
C ASP A 364 13.19 9.11 -2.93
N GLY A 365 13.10 8.42 -1.78
CA GLY A 365 12.01 7.50 -1.46
C GLY A 365 12.15 6.11 -2.11
N THR A 366 13.30 5.80 -2.73
CA THR A 366 13.61 4.47 -3.27
C THR A 366 14.44 3.65 -2.27
N LEU A 367 14.43 2.32 -2.44
CA LEU A 367 15.33 1.46 -1.68
C LEU A 367 16.76 1.60 -2.19
N VAL A 368 17.70 1.79 -1.29
CA VAL A 368 19.14 1.84 -1.56
C VAL A 368 19.88 0.86 -0.66
N SER A 369 21.03 0.35 -1.12
CA SER A 369 21.88 -0.52 -0.31
C SER A 369 22.42 0.22 0.91
N THR A 370 22.43 -0.43 2.08
CA THR A 370 23.09 0.07 3.29
C THR A 370 24.60 -0.15 3.25
N THR A 371 25.07 -1.11 2.44
CA THR A 371 26.50 -1.23 2.17
C THR A 371 26.87 -0.08 1.24
N GLU A 372 27.71 0.84 1.72
CA GLU A 372 28.38 1.76 0.79
C GLU A 372 28.99 0.92 -0.33
N PRO A 373 28.77 1.30 -1.61
CA PRO A 373 29.55 0.70 -2.67
C PRO A 373 30.99 0.84 -2.24
N SER A 374 31.68 -0.31 -2.08
CA SER A 374 33.13 -0.29 -1.83
C SER A 374 33.68 0.77 -2.76
N PRO A 375 34.37 1.82 -2.27
CA PRO A 375 34.82 2.91 -3.12
C PRO A 375 35.48 2.25 -4.30
N THR A 376 34.90 2.41 -5.48
CA THR A 376 35.57 1.99 -6.73
C THR A 376 36.94 2.58 -6.59
N PRO A 377 38.02 1.77 -6.59
CA PRO A 377 39.33 2.31 -6.37
C PRO A 377 39.49 3.47 -7.33
N THR A 378 39.50 4.67 -6.80
CA THR A 378 39.74 5.88 -7.59
C THR A 378 40.98 5.55 -8.40
N PRO A 379 40.90 5.52 -9.74
CA PRO A 379 42.06 5.20 -10.54
C PRO A 379 43.16 6.12 -10.02
N ALA A 380 44.25 5.54 -9.48
CA ALA A 380 45.29 6.30 -8.90
C ALA A 380 45.61 7.46 -9.85
N GLU A 381 45.49 8.72 -9.38
CA GLU A 381 45.72 9.89 -10.23
C GLU A 381 47.05 9.68 -10.90
N GLU A 382 47.08 9.22 -12.14
CA GLU A 382 48.30 9.13 -12.90
C GLU A 382 48.81 10.54 -13.05
N LYS A 383 49.82 10.87 -12.27
CA LYS A 383 50.44 12.17 -12.38
C LYS A 383 50.81 12.43 -13.81
N LEU A 384 50.31 13.53 -14.36
CA LEU A 384 50.59 13.96 -15.73
C LEU A 384 52.08 13.92 -15.99
N LYS A 385 52.52 13.04 -16.85
CA LYS A 385 53.92 12.93 -17.29
C LYS A 385 54.01 13.33 -18.76
N VAL A 386 54.69 14.42 -19.01
CA VAL A 386 54.98 14.91 -20.36
C VAL A 386 56.39 14.51 -20.71
N THR A 387 56.53 13.72 -21.76
CA THR A 387 57.83 13.23 -22.26
C THR A 387 58.03 13.64 -23.74
N GLY A 388 59.24 13.48 -24.26
CA GLY A 388 59.52 13.75 -25.67
C GLY A 388 59.38 15.21 -26.08
N LYS A 389 59.78 16.13 -25.16
CA LYS A 389 59.70 17.57 -25.42
C LYS A 389 60.71 17.95 -26.49
N GLU A 390 60.26 18.32 -27.67
CA GLU A 390 61.09 18.87 -28.74
C GLU A 390 60.49 20.20 -29.19
N CYS A 391 61.31 21.24 -29.16
CA CYS A 391 60.93 22.56 -29.64
C CYS A 391 61.94 22.95 -30.74
N LYS A 392 61.47 23.02 -31.98
CA LYS A 392 62.34 23.42 -33.12
C LYS A 392 61.82 24.71 -33.76
N TRP A 393 62.73 25.65 -33.88
CA TRP A 393 62.49 26.87 -34.63
C TRP A 393 62.78 26.60 -36.12
N SER A 394 61.77 26.82 -36.95
CA SER A 394 61.96 26.86 -38.41
C SER A 394 62.12 28.31 -38.84
N GLY A 395 63.17 28.72 -39.46
CA GLY A 395 63.58 30.13 -39.76
C GLY A 395 62.53 31.03 -40.45
N SER A 396 61.26 30.58 -40.55
CA SER A 396 60.09 31.29 -41.08
C SER A 396 59.14 31.85 -40.03
N GLY A 397 59.56 31.94 -38.76
CA GLY A 397 58.71 32.44 -37.67
C GLY A 397 57.76 31.39 -37.06
N THR A 398 57.87 30.12 -37.45
CA THR A 398 57.05 29.03 -36.95
C THR A 398 57.84 28.18 -35.93
N VAL A 399 57.23 27.87 -34.80
CA VAL A 399 57.77 26.96 -33.79
C VAL A 399 56.98 25.67 -33.80
N LYS A 400 57.68 24.53 -33.97
CA LYS A 400 57.09 23.21 -33.83
C LYS A 400 57.42 22.62 -32.50
N ILE A 401 56.36 22.26 -31.74
CA ILE A 401 56.45 21.62 -30.43
C ILE A 401 55.92 20.19 -30.58
N LYS A 402 56.70 19.24 -30.11
CA LYS A 402 56.27 17.84 -30.00
C LYS A 402 56.40 17.41 -28.53
N PHE A 403 55.38 16.79 -28.03
CA PHE A 403 55.39 16.16 -26.72
C PHE A 403 54.47 14.94 -26.70
N GLN A 404 54.66 14.07 -25.75
CA GLN A 404 53.79 12.95 -25.44
C GLN A 404 53.30 13.05 -24.01
N SER A 405 52.05 12.79 -23.79
CA SER A 405 51.42 12.71 -22.50
C SER A 405 50.91 11.28 -22.24
N ASN A 406 51.04 10.84 -21.01
CA ASN A 406 50.43 9.57 -20.56
C ASN A 406 48.91 9.67 -20.35
N VAL A 407 48.34 10.87 -20.37
CA VAL A 407 46.91 11.12 -20.15
C VAL A 407 46.32 11.82 -21.36
N LYS A 408 45.13 11.40 -21.78
CA LYS A 408 44.35 12.04 -22.82
C LYS A 408 43.70 13.31 -22.30
N GLY A 409 43.85 14.44 -22.98
CA GLY A 409 43.28 15.71 -22.57
C GLY A 409 43.60 16.87 -23.50
N THR A 410 43.12 18.05 -23.16
CA THR A 410 43.40 19.31 -23.84
C THR A 410 44.62 19.94 -23.16
N TYR A 411 45.59 20.39 -23.98
CA TYR A 411 46.82 20.98 -23.50
C TYR A 411 46.89 22.42 -23.96
N TYR A 412 47.31 23.26 -23.03
CA TYR A 412 47.50 24.71 -23.27
C TYR A 412 48.99 25.02 -23.26
N ILE A 413 49.44 25.80 -24.20
CA ILE A 413 50.84 26.20 -24.37
C ILE A 413 50.91 27.73 -24.29
N ASP A 414 51.71 28.26 -23.41
CA ASP A 414 51.95 29.71 -23.27
C ASP A 414 53.41 30.05 -23.55
N TRP A 415 53.66 31.27 -23.96
CA TRP A 415 54.96 31.76 -24.38
C TRP A 415 55.43 32.88 -23.49
N VAL A 416 56.63 32.79 -23.04
CA VAL A 416 57.31 33.86 -22.28
C VAL A 416 58.60 34.27 -22.96
N LYS A 417 58.98 35.51 -22.86
CA LYS A 417 60.28 35.96 -23.33
C LYS A 417 61.37 35.28 -22.57
N ARG A 418 62.51 35.07 -23.21
CA ARG A 418 63.67 34.45 -22.56
C ARG A 418 64.12 35.25 -21.33
N GLY A 419 64.09 34.61 -20.18
CA GLY A 419 64.47 35.22 -18.89
C GLY A 419 63.26 35.71 -18.04
N GLU A 420 62.05 35.65 -18.53
CA GLU A 420 60.83 35.95 -17.76
C GLU A 420 60.34 34.70 -17.01
N LYS A 421 59.71 34.95 -15.84
CA LYS A 421 59.10 33.88 -15.03
C LYS A 421 57.90 33.28 -15.77
N ALA A 422 57.80 31.94 -15.73
CA ALA A 422 56.64 31.24 -16.32
C ALA A 422 55.32 31.78 -15.71
N PRO A 423 54.32 32.07 -16.51
CA PRO A 423 53.00 32.52 -16.03
C PRO A 423 52.31 31.42 -15.22
N THR A 424 51.48 31.83 -14.28
CA THR A 424 50.57 30.93 -13.60
C THR A 424 49.41 30.64 -14.58
N ILE A 425 49.20 29.38 -14.90
CA ILE A 425 48.07 29.00 -15.77
C ILE A 425 46.79 29.24 -14.99
N ASP A 426 45.95 30.13 -15.49
CA ASP A 426 44.61 30.36 -14.96
C ASP A 426 43.64 29.27 -15.52
N THR A 427 43.33 28.29 -14.71
CA THR A 427 42.43 27.19 -15.07
C THR A 427 40.95 27.60 -15.10
N SER A 428 40.63 28.80 -14.64
CA SER A 428 39.23 29.31 -14.65
C SER A 428 38.72 29.73 -16.06
N ARG A 429 39.62 29.78 -17.04
CA ARG A 429 39.34 30.14 -18.42
C ARG A 429 39.15 28.93 -19.36
N VAL A 430 39.09 27.74 -18.82
CA VAL A 430 38.88 26.52 -19.60
C VAL A 430 37.36 26.29 -19.62
N GLY A 431 36.69 26.77 -20.67
CA GLY A 431 35.30 26.54 -20.98
C GLY A 431 35.16 25.46 -22.06
#